data_e15ef6507e2dd745f6db3c3269b39b92
#
_entry.id   e15ef6507e2dd745f6db3c3269b39b92
#
_cell.length_a   1.000
_cell.length_b   1.000
_cell.length_c   1.000
_cell.angle_alpha   90.00
_cell.angle_beta   90.00
_cell.angle_gamma   90.00
#
_symmetry.space_group_name_H-M   'P 1'
#
loop_
_entity.id
_entity.type
_entity.pdbx_description
1 polymer ?
#
loop_
_entity_poly.entity_id
_entity_poly.type
_entity_poly.pdbx_seq_one_letter_code
_entity_poly.pdbx_strand_id
1 'polypeptide(L)'
;MSSFDGSFETTGADWSTVIGKISADTMDDGGSTGWIIYEDYTTVWNVARSIFLFDTSSIGASNTISDATISIYATYKGVVDGDNVSVVSSNPVSNTGSVLGDYSSLGNTSYSNVALNSISISAYNAFVLDSNGKANISLIGVSKFGFKTGKDVTATAPAVTAAEYLQASMAEQTGTSQDPKLVVTYTLPVNPKQDVIWFD
;
A
#
# COMPACT_ATOMS: atom_id res chain seq x y z
N MET A 1 -6.05 -7.42 -9.23
CA MET A 1 -6.98 -6.50 -8.58
C MET A 1 -6.82 -6.69 -7.09
N SER A 2 -7.07 -5.67 -6.27
CA SER A 2 -7.14 -5.86 -4.83
C SER A 2 -8.28 -6.82 -4.49
N SER A 3 -8.07 -7.68 -3.50
CA SER A 3 -9.12 -8.55 -2.96
C SER A 3 -9.84 -7.89 -1.78
N PHE A 4 -9.21 -6.87 -1.22
CA PHE A 4 -9.74 -6.03 -0.14
C PHE A 4 -8.82 -4.81 0.01
N ASP A 5 -9.38 -3.67 0.35
CA ASP A 5 -8.64 -2.47 0.76
C ASP A 5 -9.41 -1.67 1.82
N GLY A 6 -8.71 -0.74 2.47
CA GLY A 6 -9.31 0.10 3.49
C GLY A 6 -8.44 1.31 3.81
N SER A 7 -9.07 2.40 4.23
CA SER A 7 -8.42 3.59 4.71
C SER A 7 -8.73 3.86 6.19
N PHE A 8 -7.78 4.45 6.89
CA PHE A 8 -7.84 4.73 8.31
C PHE A 8 -7.46 6.18 8.54
N GLU A 9 -8.23 6.90 9.33
CA GLU A 9 -7.94 8.28 9.67
C GLU A 9 -7.85 8.44 11.19
N THR A 10 -6.94 9.30 11.64
CA THR A 10 -6.74 9.60 13.05
C THR A 10 -6.24 11.03 13.25
N THR A 11 -6.48 11.58 14.44
CA THR A 11 -6.08 12.92 14.83
C THR A 11 -5.25 12.88 16.11
N GLY A 12 -4.39 13.86 16.32
CA GLY A 12 -3.58 13.96 17.55
C GLY A 12 -3.00 15.35 17.75
N ALA A 13 -2.73 15.69 19.02
CA ALA A 13 -2.21 17.01 19.38
C ALA A 13 -0.77 17.23 18.87
N ASP A 14 0.01 16.19 18.77
CA ASP A 14 1.38 16.23 18.25
C ASP A 14 1.64 15.07 17.29
N TRP A 15 2.66 15.23 16.43
CA TRP A 15 3.00 14.29 15.37
C TRP A 15 3.32 12.89 15.91
N SER A 16 4.13 12.79 16.94
CA SER A 16 4.54 11.49 17.50
C SER A 16 3.35 10.73 18.08
N THR A 17 2.41 11.44 18.70
CA THR A 17 1.18 10.86 19.24
C THR A 17 0.31 10.30 18.11
N VAL A 18 0.06 11.08 17.05
CA VAL A 18 -0.86 10.66 15.99
C VAL A 18 -0.33 9.47 15.21
N ILE A 19 0.95 9.47 14.83
CA ILE A 19 1.54 8.33 14.09
C ILE A 19 1.76 7.11 14.96
N GLY A 20 1.87 7.28 16.27
CA GLY A 20 2.06 6.22 17.27
C GLY A 20 0.78 5.60 17.80
N LYS A 21 -0.41 6.06 17.39
CA LYS A 21 -1.69 5.45 17.82
C LYS A 21 -1.77 3.98 17.45
N ILE A 22 -2.33 3.20 18.36
CA ILE A 22 -2.58 1.76 18.16
C ILE A 22 -3.91 1.48 17.46
N SER A 23 -4.75 2.51 17.30
CA SER A 23 -6.06 2.44 16.68
C SER A 23 -6.37 3.75 15.98
N ALA A 24 -6.99 3.70 14.82
CA ALA A 24 -7.55 4.86 14.16
C ALA A 24 -8.79 5.40 14.90
N ASP A 25 -9.16 6.64 14.60
CA ASP A 25 -10.40 7.24 15.06
C ASP A 25 -11.58 6.86 14.15
N THR A 26 -11.30 6.74 12.84
CA THR A 26 -12.27 6.30 11.82
C THR A 26 -11.60 5.37 10.82
N MET A 27 -12.41 4.57 10.12
CA MET A 27 -11.99 3.75 8.99
C MET A 27 -13.10 3.68 7.95
N ASP A 28 -12.69 3.44 6.70
CA ASP A 28 -13.59 3.15 5.58
C ASP A 28 -13.01 1.98 4.77
N ASP A 29 -13.78 0.91 4.63
CA ASP A 29 -13.45 -0.29 3.85
C ASP A 29 -14.58 -0.69 2.88
N GLY A 30 -15.53 0.21 2.64
CA GLY A 30 -16.67 0.03 1.72
C GLY A 30 -16.86 1.19 0.75
N GLY A 31 -16.02 2.22 0.83
CA GLY A 31 -16.07 3.37 -0.05
C GLY A 31 -15.48 3.10 -1.44
N SER A 32 -16.06 3.68 -2.49
CA SER A 32 -15.51 3.59 -3.85
C SER A 32 -14.20 4.35 -4.07
N THR A 33 -13.87 5.28 -3.16
CA THR A 33 -12.62 6.02 -3.09
C THR A 33 -12.21 6.16 -1.63
N GLY A 34 -10.91 6.17 -1.36
CA GLY A 34 -10.38 6.34 0.00
C GLY A 34 -9.12 7.20 0.02
N TRP A 35 -8.77 7.70 1.20
CA TRP A 35 -7.48 8.33 1.44
C TRP A 35 -6.38 7.29 1.44
N ILE A 36 -5.48 7.40 0.47
CA ILE A 36 -4.28 6.54 0.41
C ILE A 36 -3.28 7.00 1.44
N ILE A 37 -3.05 8.32 1.49
CA ILE A 37 -2.32 9.03 2.53
C ILE A 37 -3.02 10.36 2.78
N TYR A 38 -2.90 10.85 3.99
CA TYR A 38 -3.27 12.20 4.38
C TYR A 38 -2.39 12.65 5.53
N GLU A 39 -1.86 13.86 5.46
CA GLU A 39 -1.27 14.56 6.60
C GLU A 39 -1.60 16.04 6.49
N ASP A 40 -2.13 16.61 7.53
CA ASP A 40 -2.46 18.02 7.63
C ASP A 40 -2.43 18.46 9.08
N TYR A 41 -2.11 19.73 9.28
CA TYR A 41 -2.18 20.37 10.57
C TYR A 41 -3.07 21.62 10.48
N THR A 42 -4.17 21.58 11.21
CA THR A 42 -5.05 22.75 11.41
C THR A 42 -4.90 23.31 12.82
N THR A 43 -5.39 22.60 13.82
CA THR A 43 -5.17 22.80 15.27
C THR A 43 -4.66 21.50 15.93
N VAL A 44 -4.79 20.40 15.22
CA VAL A 44 -4.31 19.06 15.54
C VAL A 44 -3.77 18.44 14.26
N TRP A 45 -2.90 17.46 14.39
CA TRP A 45 -2.46 16.63 13.27
C TRP A 45 -3.58 15.68 12.85
N ASN A 46 -3.80 15.59 11.54
CA ASN A 46 -4.66 14.60 10.91
C ASN A 46 -3.79 13.71 10.03
N VAL A 47 -3.89 12.39 10.18
CA VAL A 47 -3.10 11.42 9.42
C VAL A 47 -4.01 10.33 8.90
N ALA A 48 -3.88 9.99 7.61
CA ALA A 48 -4.48 8.79 7.04
C ALA A 48 -3.42 7.81 6.53
N ARG A 49 -3.76 6.53 6.63
CA ARG A 49 -3.04 5.37 6.10
C ARG A 49 -4.02 4.48 5.38
N SER A 50 -3.54 3.68 4.43
CA SER A 50 -4.38 2.69 3.76
C SER A 50 -3.70 1.33 3.70
N ILE A 51 -4.52 0.28 3.54
CA ILE A 51 -4.07 -1.09 3.30
C ILE A 51 -4.67 -1.61 2.00
N PHE A 52 -3.91 -2.48 1.33
CA PHE A 52 -4.32 -3.17 0.10
C PHE A 52 -3.90 -4.63 0.18
N LEU A 53 -4.86 -5.52 -0.03
CA LEU A 53 -4.67 -6.95 0.02
C LEU A 53 -4.90 -7.54 -1.37
N PHE A 54 -3.97 -8.40 -1.80
CA PHE A 54 -4.03 -9.04 -3.12
C PHE A 54 -3.94 -10.55 -2.95
N ASP A 55 -4.91 -11.29 -3.49
CA ASP A 55 -4.78 -12.74 -3.58
C ASP A 55 -3.71 -13.11 -4.61
N THR A 56 -2.60 -13.61 -4.13
CA THR A 56 -1.44 -14.04 -4.91
C THR A 56 -1.20 -15.55 -4.80
N SER A 57 -2.18 -16.29 -4.29
CA SER A 57 -2.11 -17.75 -4.06
C SER A 57 -1.80 -18.55 -5.33
N SER A 58 -2.17 -18.02 -6.48
CA SER A 58 -1.92 -18.65 -7.79
C SER A 58 -0.46 -18.59 -8.25
N ILE A 59 0.41 -17.80 -7.60
CA ILE A 59 1.84 -17.74 -7.96
C ILE A 59 2.47 -19.11 -7.74
N GLY A 60 2.24 -19.75 -6.58
CA GLY A 60 2.79 -21.06 -6.22
C GLY A 60 4.16 -21.00 -5.54
N ALA A 61 4.33 -21.82 -4.51
CA ALA A 61 5.45 -21.79 -3.56
C ALA A 61 6.86 -21.95 -4.17
N SER A 62 6.95 -22.60 -5.35
CA SER A 62 8.23 -22.90 -5.99
C SER A 62 8.74 -21.81 -6.93
N ASN A 63 7.95 -20.77 -7.15
CA ASN A 63 8.26 -19.72 -8.11
C ASN A 63 9.11 -18.62 -7.49
N THR A 64 9.93 -17.97 -8.32
CA THR A 64 10.76 -16.84 -7.90
C THR A 64 10.25 -15.56 -8.54
N ILE A 65 9.93 -14.56 -7.72
CA ILE A 65 9.49 -13.25 -8.19
C ILE A 65 10.70 -12.47 -8.72
N SER A 66 10.65 -12.05 -9.97
CA SER A 66 11.65 -11.16 -10.59
C SER A 66 11.25 -9.69 -10.47
N ASP A 67 9.99 -9.35 -10.74
CA ASP A 67 9.46 -8.00 -10.66
C ASP A 67 8.08 -7.96 -10.03
N ALA A 68 7.78 -6.81 -9.36
CA ALA A 68 6.45 -6.54 -8.85
C ALA A 68 6.17 -5.04 -8.82
N THR A 69 4.94 -4.66 -9.19
CA THR A 69 4.47 -3.28 -9.21
C THR A 69 3.06 -3.19 -8.67
N ILE A 70 2.84 -2.34 -7.68
CA ILE A 70 1.50 -1.92 -7.25
C ILE A 70 1.10 -0.69 -8.05
N SER A 71 -0.14 -0.65 -8.53
CA SER A 71 -0.68 0.52 -9.23
C SER A 71 -2.02 0.91 -8.63
N ILE A 72 -2.18 2.20 -8.32
CA ILE A 72 -3.42 2.80 -7.83
C ILE A 72 -3.91 3.87 -8.80
N TYR A 73 -5.22 3.97 -8.99
CA TYR A 73 -5.84 5.01 -9.83
C TYR A 73 -6.15 6.24 -8.97
N ALA A 74 -5.30 7.26 -9.08
CA ALA A 74 -5.43 8.48 -8.29
C ALA A 74 -6.60 9.34 -8.77
N THR A 75 -7.45 9.77 -7.85
CA THR A 75 -8.63 10.58 -8.11
C THR A 75 -8.44 12.04 -7.68
N TYR A 76 -7.70 12.26 -6.62
CA TYR A 76 -7.44 13.60 -6.09
C TYR A 76 -6.10 13.65 -5.35
N LYS A 77 -5.42 14.78 -5.40
CA LYS A 77 -4.19 15.02 -4.61
C LYS A 77 -4.05 16.49 -4.21
N GLY A 78 -3.38 16.72 -3.09
CA GLY A 78 -2.83 18.02 -2.71
C GLY A 78 -1.38 17.87 -2.29
N VAL A 79 -0.58 18.85 -2.68
CA VAL A 79 0.87 18.89 -2.42
C VAL A 79 1.23 20.28 -1.97
N VAL A 80 1.76 20.41 -0.76
CA VAL A 80 2.23 21.68 -0.20
C VAL A 80 3.72 21.65 0.11
N ASP A 81 4.20 20.56 0.71
CA ASP A 81 5.59 20.41 1.17
C ASP A 81 6.39 19.38 0.37
N GLY A 82 5.72 18.58 -0.46
CA GLY A 82 6.36 17.69 -1.43
C GLY A 82 6.86 16.38 -0.84
N ASP A 83 6.10 15.75 0.03
CA ASP A 83 6.44 14.42 0.58
C ASP A 83 6.28 13.28 -0.44
N ASN A 84 6.68 12.10 -0.05
CA ASN A 84 6.54 10.87 -0.82
C ASN A 84 5.31 10.07 -0.37
N VAL A 85 4.78 9.31 -1.32
CA VAL A 85 3.89 8.18 -1.06
C VAL A 85 4.74 6.93 -0.93
N SER A 86 4.71 6.28 0.22
CA SER A 86 5.53 5.11 0.54
C SER A 86 4.67 3.86 0.63
N VAL A 87 5.07 2.80 -0.07
CA VAL A 87 4.53 1.46 0.12
C VAL A 87 5.31 0.77 1.23
N VAL A 88 4.60 0.18 2.18
CA VAL A 88 5.16 -0.55 3.33
C VAL A 88 4.49 -1.91 3.50
N SER A 89 4.95 -2.75 4.43
CA SER A 89 4.19 -3.94 4.84
C SER A 89 2.91 -3.56 5.56
N SER A 90 1.93 -4.46 5.57
CA SER A 90 0.81 -4.42 6.51
C SER A 90 0.49 -5.82 7.05
N ASN A 91 -0.16 -5.88 8.20
CA ASN A 91 -0.59 -7.14 8.80
C ASN A 91 -1.95 -6.96 9.50
N PRO A 92 -3.01 -6.62 8.74
CA PRO A 92 -4.35 -6.50 9.30
C PRO A 92 -4.83 -7.84 9.87
N VAL A 93 -5.74 -7.78 10.85
CA VAL A 93 -6.26 -8.96 11.55
C VAL A 93 -7.09 -9.87 10.65
N SER A 94 -7.64 -9.34 9.55
CA SER A 94 -8.47 -10.09 8.59
C SER A 94 -7.97 -9.87 7.15
N ASN A 95 -8.34 -10.79 6.26
CA ASN A 95 -8.13 -10.65 4.82
C ASN A 95 -9.39 -10.14 4.07
N THR A 96 -10.48 -9.91 4.78
CA THR A 96 -11.80 -9.59 4.19
C THR A 96 -12.55 -8.49 4.93
N GLY A 97 -11.88 -7.75 5.80
CA GLY A 97 -12.48 -6.64 6.55
C GLY A 97 -11.43 -5.93 7.39
N SER A 98 -11.64 -4.67 7.69
CA SER A 98 -10.77 -3.85 8.53
C SER A 98 -11.32 -3.69 9.94
N VAL A 99 -10.43 -3.42 10.88
CA VAL A 99 -10.77 -2.90 12.21
C VAL A 99 -9.91 -1.67 12.51
N LEU A 100 -10.36 -0.78 13.37
CA LEU A 100 -9.62 0.44 13.72
C LEU A 100 -8.17 0.18 14.17
N GLY A 101 -7.89 -0.97 14.80
CA GLY A 101 -6.55 -1.40 15.22
C GLY A 101 -5.59 -1.67 14.08
N ASP A 102 -6.08 -1.91 12.88
CA ASP A 102 -5.24 -2.16 11.71
C ASP A 102 -4.42 -0.91 11.29
N TYR A 103 -4.79 0.29 11.77
CA TYR A 103 -3.97 1.49 11.64
C TYR A 103 -2.52 1.28 12.12
N SER A 104 -2.33 0.52 13.19
CA SER A 104 -1.00 0.22 13.75
C SER A 104 -0.33 -1.01 13.12
N SER A 105 -1.01 -1.71 12.21
CA SER A 105 -0.49 -2.91 11.56
C SER A 105 0.52 -2.64 10.43
N LEU A 106 0.73 -1.36 10.07
CA LEU A 106 1.61 -0.97 8.97
C LEU A 106 3.06 -0.84 9.44
N GLY A 107 3.98 -1.42 8.65
CA GLY A 107 5.42 -1.31 8.89
C GLY A 107 6.00 0.09 8.63
N ASN A 108 7.30 0.25 8.93
CA ASN A 108 8.05 1.49 8.74
C ASN A 108 9.26 1.31 7.79
N THR A 109 9.31 0.21 7.02
CA THR A 109 10.30 0.02 5.97
C THR A 109 9.61 0.27 4.63
N SER A 110 10.12 1.24 3.88
CA SER A 110 9.57 1.54 2.56
C SER A 110 10.04 0.52 1.52
N TYR A 111 9.09 0.00 0.76
CA TYR A 111 9.29 -0.92 -0.36
C TYR A 111 9.27 -0.21 -1.71
N SER A 112 8.69 0.98 -1.75
CA SER A 112 8.65 1.88 -2.89
C SER A 112 8.36 3.30 -2.39
N ASN A 113 9.05 4.29 -2.95
CA ASN A 113 8.81 5.70 -2.67
C ASN A 113 8.54 6.43 -3.98
N VAL A 114 7.41 7.11 -4.08
CA VAL A 114 7.05 7.94 -5.23
C VAL A 114 6.74 9.34 -4.73
N ALA A 115 7.40 10.34 -5.28
CA ALA A 115 7.13 11.73 -4.91
C ALA A 115 5.67 12.09 -5.20
N LEU A 116 4.95 12.63 -4.22
CA LEU A 116 3.53 12.93 -4.35
C LEU A 116 3.26 13.93 -5.50
N ASN A 117 4.14 14.89 -5.73
CA ASN A 117 4.01 15.83 -6.85
C ASN A 117 4.12 15.16 -8.22
N SER A 118 4.78 14.00 -8.35
CA SER A 118 4.86 13.22 -9.60
C SER A 118 3.62 12.37 -9.89
N ILE A 119 2.73 12.18 -8.91
CA ILE A 119 1.48 11.44 -9.09
C ILE A 119 0.57 12.18 -10.08
N SER A 120 0.01 11.44 -11.03
CA SER A 120 -0.98 11.95 -12.00
C SER A 120 -2.39 11.59 -11.56
N ILE A 121 -3.27 12.59 -11.43
CA ILE A 121 -4.70 12.35 -11.15
C ILE A 121 -5.43 11.85 -12.40
N SER A 122 -6.53 11.13 -12.22
CA SER A 122 -7.28 10.45 -13.28
C SER A 122 -6.45 9.47 -14.09
N ALA A 123 -5.46 8.85 -13.47
CA ALA A 123 -4.54 7.89 -14.07
C ALA A 123 -4.02 6.87 -13.06
N TYR A 124 -3.56 5.74 -13.57
CA TYR A 124 -2.79 4.79 -12.77
C TYR A 124 -1.38 5.32 -12.49
N ASN A 125 -0.95 5.17 -11.25
CA ASN A 125 0.39 5.51 -10.80
C ASN A 125 1.07 4.25 -10.27
N ALA A 126 2.29 3.98 -10.76
CA ALA A 126 3.03 2.76 -10.49
C ALA A 126 4.00 2.93 -9.32
N PHE A 127 3.99 1.97 -8.42
CA PHE A 127 4.90 1.82 -7.28
C PHE A 127 5.70 0.53 -7.49
N VAL A 128 6.88 0.65 -8.09
CA VAL A 128 7.78 -0.50 -8.34
C VAL A 128 8.38 -0.95 -7.01
N LEU A 129 8.17 -2.21 -6.65
CA LEU A 129 8.65 -2.77 -5.39
C LEU A 129 10.13 -3.13 -5.46
N ASP A 130 10.86 -2.76 -4.42
CA ASP A 130 12.25 -3.19 -4.21
C ASP A 130 12.34 -4.68 -3.83
N SER A 131 13.54 -5.15 -3.49
CA SER A 131 13.77 -6.55 -3.07
C SER A 131 12.98 -6.95 -1.83
N ASN A 132 12.81 -6.03 -0.86
CA ASN A 132 12.05 -6.29 0.37
C ASN A 132 10.55 -6.35 0.07
N GLY A 133 10.04 -5.44 -0.77
CA GLY A 133 8.65 -5.44 -1.21
C GLY A 133 8.30 -6.70 -2.01
N LYS A 134 9.20 -7.17 -2.87
CA LYS A 134 9.04 -8.46 -3.57
C LYS A 134 9.04 -9.64 -2.60
N ALA A 135 9.90 -9.63 -1.59
CA ALA A 135 9.94 -10.66 -0.56
C ALA A 135 8.70 -10.67 0.35
N ASN A 136 7.99 -9.55 0.47
CA ASN A 136 6.72 -9.44 1.21
C ASN A 136 5.53 -10.08 0.48
N ILE A 137 5.67 -10.43 -0.82
CA ILE A 137 4.61 -11.06 -1.58
C ILE A 137 4.46 -12.53 -1.14
N SER A 138 3.26 -12.91 -0.74
CA SER A 138 2.91 -14.30 -0.45
C SER A 138 2.82 -15.10 -1.75
N LEU A 139 3.52 -16.24 -1.83
CA LEU A 139 3.45 -17.11 -3.01
C LEU A 139 2.23 -18.05 -3.01
N ILE A 140 1.54 -18.19 -1.87
CA ILE A 140 0.48 -19.19 -1.66
C ILE A 140 -0.75 -18.63 -0.94
N GLY A 141 -0.85 -17.31 -0.80
CA GLY A 141 -1.93 -16.69 -0.04
C GLY A 141 -2.12 -15.22 -0.40
N VAL A 142 -2.55 -14.42 0.57
CA VAL A 142 -2.82 -13.00 0.39
C VAL A 142 -1.56 -12.19 0.69
N SER A 143 -1.15 -11.36 -0.27
CA SER A 143 -0.10 -10.35 -0.10
C SER A 143 -0.70 -9.08 0.49
N LYS A 144 -0.04 -8.50 1.48
CA LYS A 144 -0.55 -7.40 2.30
C LYS A 144 0.41 -6.22 2.25
N PHE A 145 -0.10 -5.07 1.81
CA PHE A 145 0.65 -3.83 1.70
C PHE A 145 -0.10 -2.68 2.36
N GLY A 146 0.65 -1.71 2.84
CA GLY A 146 0.14 -0.46 3.35
C GLY A 146 0.74 0.73 2.63
N PHE A 147 0.08 1.88 2.74
CA PHE A 147 0.58 3.16 2.26
C PHE A 147 0.63 4.17 3.39
N LYS A 148 1.72 4.91 3.43
CA LYS A 148 1.99 5.98 4.39
C LYS A 148 2.66 7.15 3.67
N THR A 149 2.66 8.34 4.29
CA THR A 149 3.56 9.41 3.86
C THR A 149 5.01 9.05 4.19
N GLY A 150 5.97 9.61 3.47
CA GLY A 150 7.39 9.41 3.74
C GLY A 150 7.77 9.89 5.14
N LYS A 151 7.16 10.98 5.60
CA LYS A 151 7.37 11.56 6.94
C LYS A 151 6.80 10.66 8.05
N ASP A 152 5.66 9.98 7.80
CA ASP A 152 5.12 8.98 8.72
C ASP A 152 6.06 7.76 8.81
N VAL A 153 6.60 7.29 7.68
CA VAL A 153 7.58 6.18 7.66
C VAL A 153 8.84 6.52 8.46
N THR A 154 9.35 7.74 8.32
CA THR A 154 10.59 8.19 9.00
C THR A 154 10.36 8.78 10.38
N ALA A 155 9.11 8.88 10.83
CA ALA A 155 8.68 9.56 12.07
C ALA A 155 9.17 11.03 12.14
N THR A 156 9.32 11.70 11.00
CA THR A 156 9.77 13.07 10.88
C THR A 156 8.56 14.00 10.80
N ALA A 157 8.38 14.91 11.75
CA ALA A 157 7.25 15.83 11.73
C ALA A 157 7.29 16.73 10.49
N PRO A 158 6.17 16.85 9.73
CA PRO A 158 6.05 17.84 8.67
C PRO A 158 6.05 19.27 9.21
N ALA A 159 6.19 20.25 8.30
CA ALA A 159 5.94 21.63 8.68
C ALA A 159 4.46 21.82 9.06
N VAL A 160 4.16 22.64 10.06
CA VAL A 160 2.78 22.89 10.55
C VAL A 160 1.83 23.52 9.51
N THR A 161 2.35 23.90 8.35
CA THR A 161 1.57 24.41 7.21
C THR A 161 1.47 23.40 6.07
N ALA A 162 2.05 22.21 6.24
CA ALA A 162 2.01 21.17 5.23
C ALA A 162 0.59 20.57 5.15
N ALA A 163 0.17 20.29 3.92
CA ALA A 163 -1.05 19.53 3.64
C ALA A 163 -0.77 18.61 2.46
N GLU A 164 -0.50 17.34 2.75
CA GLU A 164 -0.16 16.33 1.76
C GLU A 164 -1.25 15.27 1.75
N TYR A 165 -1.89 15.07 0.62
CA TYR A 165 -2.95 14.07 0.52
C TYR A 165 -3.07 13.47 -0.88
N LEU A 166 -3.48 12.21 -0.90
CA LEU A 166 -3.77 11.43 -2.09
C LEU A 166 -5.03 10.61 -1.84
N GLN A 167 -6.02 10.75 -2.74
CA GLN A 167 -7.13 9.81 -2.85
C GLN A 167 -6.97 8.93 -4.09
N ALA A 168 -7.45 7.70 -3.99
CA ALA A 168 -7.53 6.79 -5.12
C ALA A 168 -8.85 6.02 -5.13
N SER A 169 -9.17 5.41 -6.28
CA SER A 169 -10.23 4.42 -6.38
C SER A 169 -9.87 3.19 -5.56
N MET A 170 -10.85 2.68 -4.83
CA MET A 170 -10.80 1.45 -4.04
C MET A 170 -11.46 0.30 -4.81
N ALA A 171 -11.33 -0.94 -4.31
CA ALA A 171 -11.87 -2.13 -4.96
C ALA A 171 -13.41 -2.14 -5.07
N GLU A 172 -14.09 -1.39 -4.21
CA GLU A 172 -15.55 -1.23 -4.18
C GLU A 172 -16.09 -0.26 -5.26
N GLN A 173 -15.20 0.39 -6.03
CA GLN A 173 -15.60 1.25 -7.13
C GLN A 173 -16.29 0.41 -8.22
N THR A 174 -17.40 0.92 -8.76
CA THR A 174 -18.18 0.21 -9.77
C THR A 174 -17.37 -0.12 -11.02
N GLY A 175 -17.24 -1.39 -11.34
CA GLY A 175 -16.39 -1.92 -12.39
C GLY A 175 -14.95 -2.10 -11.92
N THR A 176 -14.09 -2.62 -12.78
CA THR A 176 -12.71 -2.99 -12.42
C THR A 176 -11.64 -2.15 -13.13
N SER A 177 -12.08 -1.10 -13.85
CA SER A 177 -11.17 -0.29 -14.68
C SER A 177 -10.25 0.62 -13.86
N GLN A 178 -10.59 0.88 -12.59
CA GLN A 178 -9.84 1.75 -11.69
C GLN A 178 -9.37 1.04 -10.41
N ASP A 179 -9.65 -0.27 -10.26
CA ASP A 179 -9.26 -1.02 -9.08
C ASP A 179 -7.74 -1.01 -8.86
N PRO A 180 -7.28 -1.00 -7.62
CA PRO A 180 -5.88 -1.20 -7.29
C PRO A 180 -5.35 -2.53 -7.86
N LYS A 181 -4.12 -2.53 -8.37
CA LYS A 181 -3.51 -3.67 -9.06
C LYS A 181 -2.16 -4.02 -8.47
N LEU A 182 -1.88 -5.31 -8.33
CA LEU A 182 -0.53 -5.85 -8.15
C LEU A 182 -0.19 -6.69 -9.40
N VAL A 183 0.83 -6.27 -10.12
CA VAL A 183 1.39 -7.02 -11.25
C VAL A 183 2.69 -7.67 -10.79
N VAL A 184 2.78 -8.99 -10.94
CA VAL A 184 3.95 -9.77 -10.51
C VAL A 184 4.49 -10.55 -11.70
N THR A 185 5.79 -10.40 -11.96
CA THR A 185 6.52 -11.25 -12.90
C THR A 185 7.31 -12.28 -12.11
N TYR A 186 7.17 -13.55 -12.45
CA TYR A 186 7.86 -14.64 -11.77
C TYR A 186 8.32 -15.73 -12.74
N THR A 187 9.31 -16.51 -12.35
CA THR A 187 9.85 -17.62 -13.12
C THR A 187 9.48 -18.96 -12.49
N LEU A 188 9.11 -19.91 -13.33
CA LEU A 188 8.90 -21.30 -12.90
C LEU A 188 10.24 -21.95 -12.52
N PRO A 189 10.29 -22.87 -11.53
CA PRO A 189 11.51 -23.61 -11.22
C PRO A 189 11.92 -24.42 -12.45
N VAL A 190 13.21 -24.37 -12.77
CA VAL A 190 13.80 -25.27 -13.78
C VAL A 190 13.69 -26.69 -13.23
N ASN A 191 12.98 -27.58 -13.93
CA ASN A 191 12.88 -28.97 -13.52
C ASN A 191 14.16 -29.72 -13.94
N PRO A 192 15.10 -30.04 -13.04
CA PRO A 192 16.36 -30.69 -13.38
C PRO A 192 16.20 -32.13 -13.90
N LYS A 193 14.98 -32.67 -13.90
CA LYS A 193 14.71 -34.04 -14.36
C LYS A 193 14.39 -34.13 -15.86
N GLN A 194 14.33 -33.02 -16.60
CA GLN A 194 14.04 -33.07 -18.05
C GLN A 194 15.29 -33.31 -18.93
N ASP A 195 16.51 -33.29 -18.38
CA ASP A 195 17.74 -33.44 -19.16
C ASP A 195 18.43 -34.81 -18.99
N VAL A 196 17.77 -35.82 -18.43
CA VAL A 196 18.32 -37.19 -18.42
C VAL A 196 17.87 -37.89 -19.70
N ILE A 197 18.59 -37.65 -20.78
CA ILE A 197 18.48 -38.43 -22.01
C ILE A 197 19.33 -39.69 -21.77
N TRP A 198 18.67 -40.85 -21.63
CA TRP A 198 19.32 -42.14 -21.66
C TRP A 198 19.55 -42.52 -23.13
N PHE A 199 20.82 -42.68 -23.53
CA PHE A 199 21.20 -43.33 -24.75
C PHE A 199 21.49 -44.77 -24.43
N ASP A 200 20.75 -45.75 -25.01
CA ASP A 200 21.04 -47.16 -25.03
C ASP A 200 22.09 -47.47 -26.11
#